data_e8d7d08e69ef3b00f8a38f922f455227
#
_entry.id   e8d7d08e69ef3b00f8a38f922f455227
#
_cell.length_a   1.000
_cell.length_b   1.000
_cell.length_c   1.000
_cell.angle_alpha   90.00
_cell.angle_beta   90.00
_cell.angle_gamma   90.00
#
_symmetry.space_group_name_H-M   'P 1'
#
loop_
_entity.id
_entity.type
_entity.pdbx_description
1 polymer ?
#
loop_
_entity_poly.entity_id
_entity_poly.type
_entity_poly.pdbx_seq_one_letter_code
_entity_poly.pdbx_strand_id
1 'polypeptide(L)'
;MGKTAELLPGTLDMLILKAVSLKPLHGYGVLLRIRQISREALEIPQGSLYPALYRLEHHGLIAAEWGQSENNRRAKFYTLTAPGRRRLRDETAGWNRLASAIAAALGTTSEEV
;
A
#
# COMPACT_ATOMS: atom_id res chain seq x y z
N MET A 1 16.21 -0.65 -17.65
CA MET A 1 15.24 -1.39 -16.88
C MET A 1 15.68 -1.60 -15.45
N GLY A 2 15.05 -0.97 -14.52
CA GLY A 2 15.40 -1.12 -13.12
C GLY A 2 14.84 -2.41 -12.52
N LYS A 3 15.44 -2.85 -11.43
CA LYS A 3 14.84 -3.87 -10.60
C LYS A 3 13.64 -3.27 -9.88
N THR A 4 12.63 -4.10 -9.60
CA THR A 4 11.58 -3.69 -8.68
C THR A 4 12.18 -3.56 -7.29
N ALA A 5 11.71 -2.58 -6.53
CA ALA A 5 12.17 -2.39 -5.16
C ALA A 5 11.57 -3.46 -4.26
N GLU A 6 12.37 -3.95 -3.31
CA GLU A 6 11.86 -4.85 -2.28
C GLU A 6 11.12 -4.04 -1.22
N LEU A 7 10.02 -4.61 -0.73
CA LEU A 7 9.25 -3.95 0.29
C LEU A 7 9.89 -4.15 1.67
N LEU A 8 10.01 -3.06 2.40
CA LEU A 8 10.38 -3.12 3.80
C LEU A 8 9.20 -3.66 4.62
N PRO A 9 9.46 -4.35 5.73
CA PRO A 9 8.38 -4.78 6.61
C PRO A 9 7.48 -3.61 7.01
N GLY A 10 6.18 -3.84 6.96
CA GLY A 10 5.19 -2.83 7.36
C GLY A 10 4.74 -1.88 6.26
N THR A 11 5.47 -1.81 5.15
CA THR A 11 5.10 -0.86 4.08
C THR A 11 3.98 -1.37 3.19
N LEU A 12 3.77 -2.68 3.12
CA LEU A 12 2.70 -3.25 2.31
C LEU A 12 1.32 -2.75 2.76
N ASP A 13 1.07 -2.74 4.06
CA ASP A 13 -0.21 -2.29 4.61
C ASP A 13 -0.50 -0.85 4.20
N MET A 14 0.49 0.02 4.31
CA MET A 14 0.37 1.43 3.91
C MET A 14 0.04 1.56 2.43
N LEU A 15 0.68 0.76 1.58
CA LEU A 15 0.42 0.77 0.14
C LEU A 15 -0.98 0.29 -0.20
N ILE A 16 -1.46 -0.75 0.48
CA ILE A 16 -2.82 -1.23 0.29
C ILE A 16 -3.83 -0.16 0.69
N LEU A 17 -3.64 0.45 1.86
CA LEU A 17 -4.52 1.53 2.34
C LEU A 17 -4.57 2.67 1.33
N LYS A 18 -3.40 3.05 0.79
CA LYS A 18 -3.35 4.09 -0.24
C LYS A 18 -4.11 3.70 -1.49
N ALA A 19 -3.91 2.49 -1.97
CA ALA A 19 -4.58 2.01 -3.18
C ALA A 19 -6.10 2.07 -3.05
N VAL A 20 -6.66 1.54 -1.95
CA VAL A 20 -8.10 1.53 -1.76
C VAL A 20 -8.67 2.90 -1.38
N SER A 21 -7.82 3.85 -0.93
CA SER A 21 -8.27 5.21 -0.67
C SER A 21 -8.64 5.96 -1.93
N LEU A 22 -8.11 5.54 -3.08
CA LEU A 22 -8.33 6.22 -4.35
C LEU A 22 -9.68 5.85 -4.97
N LYS A 23 -10.08 4.59 -4.83
CA LYS A 23 -11.42 4.09 -5.19
C LYS A 23 -11.57 2.65 -4.71
N PRO A 24 -12.79 2.12 -4.65
CA PRO A 24 -12.99 0.70 -4.30
C PRO A 24 -12.30 -0.20 -5.31
N LEU A 25 -11.64 -1.25 -4.81
CA LEU A 25 -10.89 -2.19 -5.64
C LEU A 25 -11.04 -3.61 -5.11
N HIS A 26 -11.17 -4.59 -6.00
CA HIS A 26 -11.02 -6.00 -5.62
C HIS A 26 -9.52 -6.31 -5.47
N GLY A 27 -9.20 -7.51 -4.92
CA GLY A 27 -7.82 -7.84 -4.59
C GLY A 27 -6.84 -7.70 -5.75
N TYR A 28 -7.19 -8.23 -6.92
CA TYR A 28 -6.32 -8.09 -8.08
C TYR A 28 -6.16 -6.62 -8.50
N GLY A 29 -7.24 -5.86 -8.37
CA GLY A 29 -7.20 -4.41 -8.64
C GLY A 29 -6.28 -3.66 -7.70
N VAL A 30 -6.20 -4.08 -6.44
CA VAL A 30 -5.25 -3.49 -5.48
C VAL A 30 -3.82 -3.72 -5.95
N LEU A 31 -3.53 -4.95 -6.40
CA LEU A 31 -2.22 -5.32 -6.92
C LEU A 31 -1.81 -4.44 -8.08
N LEU A 32 -2.69 -4.32 -9.06
CA LEU A 32 -2.45 -3.50 -10.25
C LEU A 32 -2.33 -2.02 -9.91
N ARG A 33 -3.12 -1.54 -8.94
CA ARG A 33 -3.08 -0.13 -8.54
C ARG A 33 -1.74 0.21 -7.88
N ILE A 34 -1.23 -0.65 -7.00
CA ILE A 34 0.07 -0.41 -6.37
C ILE A 34 1.16 -0.36 -7.43
N ARG A 35 1.12 -1.27 -8.40
CA ARG A 35 2.08 -1.27 -9.49
C ARG A 35 1.99 0.02 -10.29
N GLN A 36 0.79 0.48 -10.61
CA GLN A 36 0.56 1.70 -11.37
C GLN A 36 1.06 2.95 -10.64
N ILE A 37 0.64 3.13 -9.37
CA ILE A 37 0.96 4.35 -8.64
C ILE A 37 2.41 4.44 -8.20
N SER A 38 3.10 3.31 -8.15
CA SER A 38 4.55 3.27 -7.88
C SER A 38 5.37 3.36 -9.18
N ARG A 39 4.73 3.64 -10.30
CA ARG A 39 5.38 3.70 -11.62
C ARG A 39 6.14 2.42 -11.93
N GLU A 40 5.49 1.31 -11.65
CA GLU A 40 5.98 -0.06 -11.87
C GLU A 40 7.22 -0.43 -11.05
N ALA A 41 7.56 0.39 -10.04
CA ALA A 41 8.71 0.10 -9.18
C ALA A 41 8.40 -0.94 -8.11
N LEU A 42 7.12 -1.09 -7.73
CA LEU A 42 6.71 -2.04 -6.69
C LEU A 42 5.79 -3.10 -7.25
N GLU A 43 6.15 -4.34 -7.03
CA GLU A 43 5.36 -5.48 -7.47
C GLU A 43 5.11 -6.38 -6.27
N ILE A 44 3.83 -6.58 -5.94
CA ILE A 44 3.44 -7.30 -4.74
C ILE A 44 3.11 -8.75 -5.11
N PRO A 45 3.76 -9.73 -4.50
CA PRO A 45 3.38 -11.12 -4.71
C PRO A 45 1.97 -11.39 -4.19
N GLN A 46 1.19 -12.15 -4.94
CA GLN A 46 -0.17 -12.50 -4.50
C GLN A 46 -0.18 -13.20 -3.14
N GLY A 47 0.85 -14.00 -2.87
CA GLY A 47 0.99 -14.69 -1.59
C GLY A 47 1.10 -13.74 -0.39
N SER A 48 1.57 -12.52 -0.61
CA SER A 48 1.67 -11.50 0.43
C SER A 48 0.41 -10.65 0.50
N LEU A 49 -0.24 -10.41 -0.64
CA LEU A 49 -1.37 -9.50 -0.74
C LEU A 49 -2.59 -9.97 0.04
N TYR A 50 -3.06 -11.20 -0.24
CA TYR A 50 -4.33 -11.65 0.33
C TYR A 50 -4.30 -11.81 1.85
N PRO A 51 -3.22 -12.33 2.45
CA PRO A 51 -3.12 -12.30 3.92
C PRO A 51 -3.16 -10.89 4.50
N ALA A 52 -2.53 -9.92 3.82
CA ALA A 52 -2.55 -8.53 4.26
C ALA A 52 -3.95 -7.92 4.17
N LEU A 53 -4.66 -8.18 3.08
CA LEU A 53 -6.05 -7.72 2.94
C LEU A 53 -6.94 -8.30 4.04
N TYR A 54 -6.80 -9.59 4.33
CA TYR A 54 -7.56 -10.23 5.39
C TYR A 54 -7.27 -9.57 6.75
N ARG A 55 -5.99 -9.34 7.05
CA ARG A 55 -5.59 -8.73 8.31
C ARG A 55 -6.12 -7.30 8.45
N LEU A 56 -6.03 -6.50 7.39
CA LEU A 56 -6.51 -5.13 7.41
C LEU A 56 -8.03 -5.07 7.55
N GLU A 57 -8.75 -5.97 6.90
CA GLU A 57 -10.20 -6.07 7.04
C GLU A 57 -10.57 -6.47 8.46
N HIS A 58 -9.87 -7.45 9.01
CA HIS A 58 -10.12 -7.95 10.36
C HIS A 58 -9.88 -6.85 11.41
N HIS A 59 -8.92 -5.96 11.17
CA HIS A 59 -8.65 -4.83 12.05
C HIS A 59 -9.55 -3.62 11.79
N GLY A 60 -10.49 -3.73 10.88
CA GLY A 60 -11.43 -2.66 10.61
C GLY A 60 -10.87 -1.47 9.86
N LEU A 61 -9.72 -1.63 9.21
CA LEU A 61 -9.07 -0.54 8.46
C LEU A 61 -9.56 -0.46 7.02
N ILE A 62 -10.03 -1.57 6.49
CA ILE A 62 -10.74 -1.62 5.21
C ILE A 62 -12.02 -2.42 5.42
N ALA A 63 -13.03 -2.15 4.58
CA ALA A 63 -14.28 -2.89 4.58
C ALA A 63 -14.44 -3.55 3.23
N ALA A 64 -15.09 -4.71 3.21
CA ALA A 64 -15.29 -5.46 1.99
C ALA A 64 -16.77 -5.58 1.66
N GLU A 65 -17.07 -5.52 0.38
CA GLU A 65 -18.43 -5.66 -0.12
C GLU A 65 -18.37 -6.47 -1.41
N TRP A 66 -19.30 -7.43 -1.55
CA TRP A 66 -19.33 -8.24 -2.75
C TRP A 66 -19.96 -7.44 -3.91
N GLY A 67 -19.35 -7.56 -5.08
CA GLY A 67 -19.83 -6.93 -6.30
C GLY A 67 -19.38 -7.71 -7.50
N GLN A 68 -19.56 -7.13 -8.69
CA GLN A 68 -19.14 -7.76 -9.94
C GLN A 68 -17.93 -7.01 -10.49
N SER A 69 -16.91 -7.78 -10.87
CA SER A 69 -15.74 -7.25 -11.54
C SER A 69 -16.03 -7.00 -13.01
N GLU A 70 -15.05 -6.41 -13.72
CA GLU A 70 -15.15 -6.15 -15.15
C GLU A 70 -15.40 -7.39 -15.98
N ASN A 71 -14.96 -8.55 -15.48
CA ASN A 71 -15.16 -9.83 -16.14
C ASN A 71 -16.47 -10.49 -15.74
N ASN A 72 -17.38 -9.72 -15.16
CA ASN A 72 -18.69 -10.21 -14.73
C ASN A 72 -18.59 -11.35 -13.71
N ARG A 73 -17.51 -11.36 -12.93
CA ARG A 73 -17.29 -12.33 -11.86
C ARG A 73 -17.56 -11.70 -10.51
N ARG A 74 -18.06 -12.50 -9.60
CA ARG A 74 -18.28 -12.05 -8.23
C ARG A 74 -16.93 -11.83 -7.54
N ALA A 75 -16.74 -10.66 -6.93
CA ALA A 75 -15.50 -10.30 -6.27
C ALA A 75 -15.79 -9.45 -5.04
N LYS A 76 -14.87 -9.53 -4.04
CA LYS A 76 -14.91 -8.64 -2.89
C LYS A 76 -14.22 -7.34 -3.28
N PHE A 77 -14.93 -6.23 -3.09
CA PHE A 77 -14.37 -4.90 -3.30
C PHE A 77 -14.06 -4.28 -1.95
N TYR A 78 -12.89 -3.70 -1.82
CA TYR A 78 -12.41 -3.12 -0.58
C TYR A 78 -12.46 -1.60 -0.65
N THR A 79 -12.88 -1.00 0.45
CA THR A 79 -12.91 0.46 0.61
C THR A 79 -12.22 0.82 1.92
N LEU A 80 -11.76 2.07 1.99
CA LEU A 80 -11.09 2.56 3.18
C LEU A 80 -12.13 2.99 4.23
N THR A 81 -11.96 2.53 5.45
CA THR A 81 -12.80 2.95 6.57
C THR A 81 -12.26 4.25 7.18
N ALA A 82 -13.04 4.87 8.08
CA ALA A 82 -12.54 6.04 8.81
C ALA A 82 -11.28 5.71 9.64
N PRO A 83 -11.24 4.60 10.40
CA PRO A 83 -9.98 4.20 11.04
C PRO A 83 -8.84 3.94 10.06
N GLY A 84 -9.14 3.35 8.91
CA GLY A 84 -8.13 3.11 7.86
C GLY A 84 -7.57 4.41 7.31
N ARG A 85 -8.42 5.42 7.17
CA ARG A 85 -8.00 6.74 6.69
C ARG A 85 -7.04 7.41 7.68
N ARG A 86 -7.33 7.30 8.97
CA ARG A 86 -6.45 7.81 10.02
C ARG A 86 -5.12 7.06 10.03
N ARG A 87 -5.17 5.74 9.91
CA ARG A 87 -3.96 4.91 9.88
C ARG A 87 -3.09 5.28 8.69
N LEU A 88 -3.69 5.44 7.52
CA LEU A 88 -2.95 5.83 6.31
C LEU A 88 -2.25 7.16 6.50
N ARG A 89 -2.95 8.15 7.07
CA ARG A 89 -2.38 9.47 7.31
C ARG A 89 -1.19 9.39 8.26
N ASP A 90 -1.32 8.64 9.35
CA ASP A 90 -0.28 8.52 10.35
C ASP A 90 0.95 7.77 9.81
N GLU A 91 0.71 6.69 9.08
CA GLU A 91 1.80 5.91 8.49
C GLU A 91 2.52 6.68 7.40
N THR A 92 1.78 7.46 6.60
CA THR A 92 2.38 8.31 5.58
C THR A 92 3.30 9.35 6.21
N ALA A 93 2.85 10.00 7.27
CA ALA A 93 3.66 10.98 7.98
C ALA A 93 4.92 10.34 8.57
N GLY A 94 4.77 9.16 9.18
CA GLY A 94 5.90 8.43 9.74
C GLY A 94 6.91 8.02 8.69
N TRP A 95 6.43 7.53 7.56
CA TRP A 95 7.28 7.16 6.44
C TRP A 95 8.05 8.38 5.91
N ASN A 96 7.36 9.49 5.71
CA ASN A 96 8.00 10.70 5.19
C ASN A 96 9.10 11.20 6.13
N ARG A 97 8.87 11.15 7.44
CA ARG A 97 9.89 11.53 8.42
C ARG A 97 11.11 10.60 8.33
N LEU A 98 10.87 9.31 8.27
CA LEU A 98 11.95 8.33 8.20
C LEU A 98 12.73 8.47 6.89
N ALA A 99 12.03 8.57 5.76
CA ALA A 99 12.66 8.71 4.46
C ALA A 99 13.53 9.97 4.39
N SER A 100 13.03 11.09 4.92
CA SER A 100 13.78 12.33 4.94
C SER A 100 15.03 12.22 5.82
N ALA A 101 14.91 11.57 6.98
CA ALA A 101 16.04 11.37 7.87
C ALA A 101 17.12 10.50 7.23
N ILE A 102 16.70 9.41 6.58
CA ILE A 102 17.63 8.51 5.91
C ILE A 102 18.30 9.23 4.73
N ALA A 103 17.54 9.98 3.95
CA ALA A 103 18.09 10.73 2.82
C ALA A 103 19.13 11.75 3.30
N ALA A 104 18.83 12.45 4.39
CA ALA A 104 19.79 13.41 4.96
C ALA A 104 21.08 12.72 5.42
N ALA A 105 20.93 11.57 6.09
CA ALA A 105 22.09 10.82 6.57
C ALA A 105 22.96 10.35 5.41
N LEU A 106 22.33 9.79 4.37
CA LEU A 106 23.07 9.26 3.22
C LEU A 106 23.71 10.36 2.37
N GLY A 107 23.15 11.57 2.41
CA GLY A 107 23.69 12.70 1.68
C GLY A 107 24.81 13.46 2.42
N THR A 108 25.11 13.07 3.66
CA THR A 108 26.14 13.75 4.46
C THR A 108 27.53 13.39 3.96
N THR A 109 28.40 14.38 3.85
CA THR A 109 29.80 14.18 3.46
C THR A 109 30.72 14.25 4.69
N SER A 110 31.95 13.75 4.54
CA SER A 110 32.92 13.79 5.64
C SER A 110 33.30 15.21 6.05
N GLU A 111 33.07 16.19 5.16
CA GLU A 111 33.36 17.60 5.46
C GLU A 111 32.31 18.22 6.38
N GLU A 112 31.12 17.62 6.49
CA GLU A 112 30.03 18.17 7.29
C GLU A 112 29.99 17.68 8.73
N VAL A 113 30.85 16.73 9.07
CA VAL A 113 30.90 16.16 10.43
C VAL A 113 32.29 16.28 11.06
#